data_3d7b07816048647bb7a46f10ef3a0367
#
_entry.id   3d7b07816048647bb7a46f10ef3a0367
#
_cell.length_a   1.000
_cell.length_b   1.000
_cell.length_c   1.000
_cell.angle_alpha   90.00
_cell.angle_beta   90.00
_cell.angle_gamma   90.00
#
_symmetry.space_group_name_H-M   'P 1'
#
loop_
_entity.id
_entity.type
_entity.pdbx_description
1 polymer ?
#
loop_
_entity_poly.entity_id
_entity_poly.type
_entity_poly.pdbx_seq_one_letter_code
_entity_poly.pdbx_strand_id
1 'polypeptide(L)'
;MPVDGFSQEDYAQTLVDAYKAAGIDSSRVWLQSFNLEDVLYWIEAEPEFGAQAVYRMDEYTDAGYAPMDPATWPRTMAELKEMGVTYIAPPTWMLVTLDEGGIVPSELAIQAKAAGLTVITWTVERSGPLTTGGGWYYQSIAEATDNDGVVFELIDVLARHVGVAGIFSDWPATTTFYATCKDLD
;
A
#
# COMPACT_ATOMS: atom_id res chain seq x y z
N MET A 1 8.25 -20.20 6.52
CA MET A 1 8.68 -21.38 7.30
C MET A 1 10.14 -21.16 7.70
N PRO A 2 10.51 -21.18 8.99
CA PRO A 2 11.91 -21.07 9.36
C PRO A 2 12.68 -22.24 8.76
N VAL A 3 13.79 -21.94 8.11
CA VAL A 3 14.80 -22.92 7.74
C VAL A 3 15.54 -23.25 9.03
N ASP A 4 15.86 -24.51 9.28
CA ASP A 4 16.51 -24.97 10.52
C ASP A 4 17.67 -24.04 10.94
N GLY A 5 17.53 -23.40 12.11
CA GLY A 5 18.51 -22.49 12.67
C GLY A 5 18.48 -21.06 12.14
N PHE A 6 17.45 -20.66 11.38
CA PHE A 6 17.28 -19.30 10.84
C PHE A 6 15.90 -18.76 11.24
N SER A 7 15.86 -17.78 12.11
CA SER A 7 14.62 -17.18 12.60
C SER A 7 14.04 -16.18 11.59
N GLN A 8 12.81 -15.73 11.83
CA GLN A 8 12.20 -14.66 11.03
C GLN A 8 12.97 -13.34 11.22
N GLU A 9 13.45 -13.07 12.42
CA GLU A 9 14.28 -11.89 12.72
C GLU A 9 15.63 -11.96 11.99
N ASP A 10 16.28 -13.13 11.94
CA ASP A 10 17.52 -13.32 11.17
C ASP A 10 17.29 -13.04 9.68
N TYR A 11 16.12 -13.45 9.15
CA TYR A 11 15.73 -13.16 7.77
C TYR A 11 15.55 -11.65 7.55
N ALA A 12 14.80 -10.98 8.42
CA ALA A 12 14.58 -9.54 8.37
C ALA A 12 15.90 -8.75 8.48
N GLN A 13 16.82 -9.18 9.38
CA GLN A 13 18.13 -8.58 9.57
C GLN A 13 19.03 -8.75 8.34
N THR A 14 19.00 -9.91 7.70
CA THR A 14 19.82 -10.17 6.50
C THR A 14 19.59 -9.13 5.41
N LEU A 15 18.37 -8.65 5.24
CA LEU A 15 18.03 -7.62 4.26
C LEU A 15 18.72 -6.29 4.60
N VAL A 16 18.67 -5.86 5.86
CA VAL A 16 19.32 -4.64 6.34
C VAL A 16 20.83 -4.74 6.21
N ASP A 17 21.41 -5.87 6.62
CA ASP A 17 22.85 -6.12 6.54
C ASP A 17 23.38 -6.05 5.10
N ALA A 18 22.59 -6.51 4.13
CA ALA A 18 22.93 -6.40 2.72
C ALA A 18 23.01 -4.92 2.25
N TYR A 19 22.07 -4.06 2.67
CA TYR A 19 22.13 -2.63 2.38
C TYR A 19 23.30 -1.94 3.08
N LYS A 20 23.55 -2.26 4.35
CA LYS A 20 24.68 -1.74 5.11
C LYS A 20 26.02 -2.14 4.46
N ALA A 21 26.17 -3.42 4.09
CA ALA A 21 27.37 -3.93 3.43
C ALA A 21 27.60 -3.27 2.05
N ALA A 22 26.53 -2.91 1.35
CA ALA A 22 26.61 -2.19 0.09
C ALA A 22 26.83 -0.67 0.24
N GLY A 23 26.85 -0.14 1.47
CA GLY A 23 26.99 1.29 1.75
C GLY A 23 25.81 2.12 1.27
N ILE A 24 24.61 1.55 1.24
CA ILE A 24 23.39 2.26 0.83
C ILE A 24 22.83 3.00 2.04
N ASP A 25 22.63 4.32 1.87
CA ASP A 25 22.02 5.17 2.87
C ASP A 25 20.57 4.77 3.15
N SER A 26 20.18 4.66 4.43
CA SER A 26 18.85 4.24 4.86
C SER A 26 17.74 5.12 4.29
N SER A 27 17.99 6.41 4.09
CA SER A 27 17.03 7.36 3.50
C SER A 27 16.61 7.02 2.05
N ARG A 28 17.35 6.13 1.40
CA ARG A 28 17.08 5.65 0.03
C ARG A 28 16.36 4.32 -0.01
N VAL A 29 16.00 3.75 1.15
CA VAL A 29 15.49 2.38 1.25
C VAL A 29 14.12 2.37 1.95
N TRP A 30 13.13 1.77 1.31
CA TRP A 30 11.85 1.41 1.89
C TRP A 30 11.77 -0.11 2.01
N LEU A 31 12.15 -0.64 3.19
CA LEU A 31 12.01 -2.06 3.48
C LEU A 31 10.53 -2.43 3.47
N GLN A 32 10.17 -3.56 2.87
CA GLN A 32 8.77 -3.95 2.72
C GLN A 32 8.55 -5.39 3.15
N SER A 33 7.53 -5.63 3.93
CA SER A 33 7.06 -6.97 4.27
C SER A 33 5.55 -7.04 4.37
N PHE A 34 4.97 -8.20 4.02
CA PHE A 34 3.61 -8.59 4.36
C PHE A 34 3.51 -9.04 5.83
N ASN A 35 4.63 -9.48 6.43
CA ASN A 35 4.66 -9.83 7.83
C ASN A 35 4.89 -8.58 8.69
N LEU A 36 3.90 -8.21 9.49
CA LEU A 36 3.99 -7.05 10.36
C LEU A 36 5.14 -7.17 11.36
N GLU A 37 5.45 -8.37 11.85
CA GLU A 37 6.53 -8.58 12.80
C GLU A 37 7.91 -8.19 12.22
N ASP A 38 8.14 -8.36 10.91
CA ASP A 38 9.37 -7.89 10.26
C ASP A 38 9.46 -6.37 10.31
N VAL A 39 8.34 -5.69 10.04
CA VAL A 39 8.26 -4.22 10.07
C VAL A 39 8.53 -3.69 11.47
N LEU A 40 7.93 -4.30 12.48
CA LEU A 40 8.13 -3.94 13.89
C LEU A 40 9.57 -4.22 14.34
N TYR A 41 10.14 -5.33 13.90
CA TYR A 41 11.56 -5.64 14.14
C TYR A 41 12.46 -4.53 13.58
N TRP A 42 12.27 -4.11 12.33
CA TRP A 42 13.08 -3.03 11.76
C TRP A 42 12.88 -1.70 12.48
N ILE A 43 11.68 -1.37 12.92
CA ILE A 43 11.39 -0.15 13.68
C ILE A 43 12.17 -0.15 15.02
N GLU A 44 12.23 -1.29 15.71
CA GLU A 44 12.86 -1.42 17.02
C GLU A 44 14.39 -1.61 16.91
N ALA A 45 14.83 -2.58 16.11
CA ALA A 45 16.23 -2.99 16.05
C ALA A 45 17.08 -2.15 15.08
N GLU A 46 16.48 -1.60 14.04
CA GLU A 46 17.15 -0.88 12.95
C GLU A 46 16.46 0.46 12.65
N PRO A 47 16.38 1.41 13.62
CA PRO A 47 15.50 2.57 13.54
C PRO A 47 15.78 3.49 12.34
N GLU A 48 17.01 3.55 11.82
CA GLU A 48 17.34 4.34 10.63
C GLU A 48 16.68 3.75 9.36
N PHE A 49 16.69 2.43 9.21
CA PHE A 49 16.01 1.73 8.12
C PHE A 49 14.52 1.56 8.40
N GLY A 50 14.15 1.31 9.67
CA GLY A 50 12.78 1.15 10.13
C GLY A 50 11.92 2.40 9.98
N ALA A 51 12.53 3.60 9.95
CA ALA A 51 11.80 4.87 9.76
C ALA A 51 10.99 4.91 8.46
N GLN A 52 11.40 4.18 7.44
CA GLN A 52 10.73 4.06 6.14
C GLN A 52 10.22 2.63 5.85
N ALA A 53 10.15 1.77 6.87
CA ALA A 53 9.62 0.42 6.71
C ALA A 53 8.13 0.46 6.36
N VAL A 54 7.74 -0.37 5.40
CA VAL A 54 6.41 -0.39 4.81
C VAL A 54 5.72 -1.70 5.15
N TYR A 55 4.61 -1.62 5.83
CA TYR A 55 3.73 -2.76 6.03
C TYR A 55 2.85 -2.97 4.79
N ARG A 56 3.10 -4.05 4.05
CA ARG A 56 2.26 -4.46 2.92
C ARG A 56 1.07 -5.25 3.45
N MET A 57 -0.09 -4.63 3.39
CA MET A 57 -1.31 -5.22 3.92
C MET A 57 -1.78 -6.37 3.03
N ASP A 58 -2.04 -7.55 3.63
CA ASP A 58 -2.61 -8.73 2.99
C ASP A 58 -3.79 -9.35 3.76
N GLU A 59 -4.34 -8.61 4.71
CA GLU A 59 -5.50 -9.02 5.51
C GLU A 59 -6.71 -9.38 4.65
N TYR A 60 -6.73 -8.96 3.39
CA TYR A 60 -7.75 -9.40 2.42
C TYR A 60 -7.74 -10.91 2.18
N THR A 61 -6.70 -11.63 2.61
CA THR A 61 -6.67 -13.10 2.62
C THR A 61 -7.42 -13.71 3.80
N ASP A 62 -7.73 -12.91 4.82
CA ASP A 62 -8.44 -13.36 6.01
C ASP A 62 -9.94 -13.48 5.73
N ALA A 63 -10.53 -14.56 6.23
CA ALA A 63 -11.95 -14.80 6.04
C ALA A 63 -12.78 -13.72 6.74
N GLY A 64 -13.59 -13.00 5.98
CA GLY A 64 -14.49 -11.97 6.49
C GLY A 64 -13.91 -10.56 6.55
N TYR A 65 -12.65 -10.34 6.18
CA TYR A 65 -12.08 -9.00 6.08
C TYR A 65 -12.80 -8.17 5.00
N ALA A 66 -13.14 -6.94 5.36
CA ALA A 66 -13.76 -5.97 4.45
C ALA A 66 -13.16 -4.56 4.66
N PRO A 67 -12.57 -3.92 3.64
CA PRO A 67 -11.95 -2.59 3.77
C PRO A 67 -12.92 -1.48 4.19
N MET A 68 -14.23 -1.70 3.95
CA MET A 68 -15.29 -0.75 4.31
C MET A 68 -15.88 -0.98 5.69
N ASP A 69 -15.50 -2.06 6.39
CA ASP A 69 -16.03 -2.40 7.72
C ASP A 69 -14.90 -2.55 8.74
N PRO A 70 -14.60 -1.49 9.52
CA PRO A 70 -13.56 -1.50 10.53
C PRO A 70 -13.69 -2.61 11.59
N ALA A 71 -14.91 -3.12 11.80
CA ALA A 71 -15.13 -4.20 12.76
C ALA A 71 -14.53 -5.55 12.28
N THR A 72 -14.18 -5.66 11.01
CA THR A 72 -13.56 -6.85 10.43
C THR A 72 -12.03 -6.80 10.40
N TRP A 73 -11.44 -5.67 10.76
CA TRP A 73 -9.99 -5.49 10.68
C TRP A 73 -9.32 -6.11 11.92
N PRO A 74 -8.23 -6.87 11.75
CA PRO A 74 -7.50 -7.43 12.89
C PRO A 74 -6.82 -6.34 13.75
N ARG A 75 -6.53 -5.19 13.13
CA ARG A 75 -6.02 -3.99 13.78
C ARG A 75 -6.57 -2.75 13.10
N THR A 76 -6.86 -1.73 13.88
CA THR A 76 -7.23 -0.41 13.37
C THR A 76 -6.01 0.33 12.82
N MET A 77 -6.22 1.32 11.98
CA MET A 77 -5.14 2.19 11.48
C MET A 77 -4.45 2.97 12.61
N ALA A 78 -5.20 3.34 13.64
CA ALA A 78 -4.66 3.99 14.83
C ALA A 78 -3.71 3.05 15.61
N GLU A 79 -4.09 1.80 15.83
CA GLU A 79 -3.23 0.81 16.49
C GLU A 79 -1.94 0.56 15.71
N LEU A 80 -1.99 0.45 14.38
CA LEU A 80 -0.77 0.35 13.57
C LEU A 80 0.15 1.57 13.80
N LYS A 81 -0.42 2.77 13.86
CA LYS A 81 0.34 4.00 14.14
C LYS A 81 0.94 3.99 15.53
N GLU A 82 0.21 3.55 16.55
CA GLU A 82 0.69 3.43 17.93
C GLU A 82 1.83 2.40 18.06
N MET A 83 1.84 1.35 17.22
CA MET A 83 2.92 0.38 17.12
C MET A 83 4.19 0.94 16.42
N GLY A 84 4.14 2.17 15.93
CA GLY A 84 5.26 2.84 15.26
C GLY A 84 5.27 2.74 13.74
N VAL A 85 4.31 2.04 13.13
CA VAL A 85 4.19 1.97 11.68
C VAL A 85 3.96 3.37 11.10
N THR A 86 4.74 3.72 10.09
CA THR A 86 4.62 5.01 9.39
C THR A 86 4.04 4.82 7.99
N TYR A 87 4.43 3.76 7.31
CA TYR A 87 4.02 3.47 5.95
C TYR A 87 3.21 2.18 5.87
N ILE A 88 2.07 2.25 5.17
CA ILE A 88 1.29 1.07 4.79
C ILE A 88 1.18 0.99 3.28
N ALA A 89 1.07 -0.24 2.74
CA ALA A 89 0.90 -0.45 1.31
C ALA A 89 -0.21 -1.47 1.03
N PRO A 90 -1.49 -1.07 1.10
CA PRO A 90 -2.61 -1.89 0.64
C PRO A 90 -2.72 -1.89 -0.89
N PRO A 91 -3.33 -2.92 -1.50
CA PRO A 91 -3.69 -2.88 -2.92
C PRO A 91 -4.72 -1.79 -3.21
N THR A 92 -4.74 -1.31 -4.45
CA THR A 92 -5.56 -0.16 -4.87
C THR A 92 -7.04 -0.29 -4.51
N TRP A 93 -7.63 -1.47 -4.70
CA TRP A 93 -9.05 -1.72 -4.45
C TRP A 93 -9.45 -1.60 -2.96
N MET A 94 -8.50 -1.72 -2.03
CA MET A 94 -8.78 -1.50 -0.60
C MET A 94 -8.89 -0.01 -0.26
N LEU A 95 -8.38 0.88 -1.11
CA LEU A 95 -8.34 2.33 -0.87
C LEU A 95 -9.51 3.09 -1.48
N VAL A 96 -10.26 2.46 -2.37
CA VAL A 96 -11.35 3.11 -3.10
C VAL A 96 -12.62 2.27 -3.09
N THR A 97 -13.74 2.95 -3.23
CA THR A 97 -15.09 2.37 -3.37
C THR A 97 -15.91 3.23 -4.30
N LEU A 98 -17.16 2.85 -4.55
CA LEU A 98 -18.12 3.65 -5.31
C LEU A 98 -19.13 4.33 -4.37
N ASP A 99 -19.40 5.59 -4.64
CA ASP A 99 -20.51 6.36 -4.05
C ASP A 99 -21.22 7.13 -5.16
N GLU A 100 -22.52 6.93 -5.29
CA GLU A 100 -23.36 7.52 -6.37
C GLU A 100 -22.76 7.31 -7.79
N GLY A 101 -22.03 6.21 -7.99
CA GLY A 101 -21.37 5.87 -9.26
C GLY A 101 -20.00 6.54 -9.49
N GLY A 102 -19.53 7.40 -8.59
CA GLY A 102 -18.21 8.00 -8.59
C GLY A 102 -17.23 7.21 -7.75
N ILE A 103 -15.94 7.24 -8.13
CA ILE A 103 -14.86 6.64 -7.34
C ILE A 103 -14.53 7.58 -6.16
N VAL A 104 -14.56 7.05 -4.94
CA VAL A 104 -14.27 7.80 -3.71
C VAL A 104 -13.32 7.01 -2.81
N PRO A 105 -12.64 7.67 -1.84
CA PRO A 105 -11.85 6.97 -0.83
C PRO A 105 -12.68 5.98 -0.02
N SER A 106 -12.12 4.81 0.26
CA SER A 106 -12.71 3.81 1.16
C SER A 106 -12.61 4.23 2.62
N GLU A 107 -13.34 3.54 3.50
CA GLU A 107 -13.22 3.74 4.95
C GLU A 107 -11.79 3.48 5.45
N LEU A 108 -11.10 2.46 4.90
CA LEU A 108 -9.70 2.18 5.23
C LEU A 108 -8.79 3.38 4.88
N ALA A 109 -8.96 3.96 3.70
CA ALA A 109 -8.18 5.13 3.28
C ALA A 109 -8.45 6.35 4.18
N ILE A 110 -9.72 6.57 4.56
CA ILE A 110 -10.11 7.67 5.46
C ILE A 110 -9.46 7.50 6.83
N GLN A 111 -9.52 6.30 7.42
CA GLN A 111 -8.92 6.04 8.74
C GLN A 111 -7.39 6.03 8.70
N ALA A 112 -6.76 5.53 7.65
CA ALA A 112 -5.31 5.60 7.48
C ALA A 112 -4.83 7.06 7.48
N LYS A 113 -5.51 7.93 6.73
CA LYS A 113 -5.24 9.37 6.71
C LYS A 113 -5.45 10.02 8.07
N ALA A 114 -6.55 9.70 8.75
CA ALA A 114 -6.87 10.22 10.08
C ALA A 114 -5.83 9.80 11.14
N ALA A 115 -5.29 8.59 11.03
CA ALA A 115 -4.22 8.08 11.89
C ALA A 115 -2.83 8.68 11.56
N GLY A 116 -2.68 9.42 10.46
CA GLY A 116 -1.41 9.97 10.02
C GLY A 116 -0.45 8.90 9.47
N LEU A 117 -0.99 7.84 8.88
CA LEU A 117 -0.22 6.87 8.12
C LEU A 117 0.04 7.40 6.71
N THR A 118 1.25 7.15 6.21
CA THR A 118 1.60 7.40 4.81
C THR A 118 1.24 6.18 3.98
N VAL A 119 0.53 6.40 2.89
CA VAL A 119 0.05 5.30 2.03
C VAL A 119 0.88 5.23 0.75
N ILE A 120 1.41 4.06 0.46
CA ILE A 120 1.91 3.66 -0.87
C ILE A 120 0.98 2.56 -1.35
N THR A 121 0.59 2.53 -2.62
CA THR A 121 -0.36 1.52 -3.11
C THR A 121 0.15 0.74 -4.31
N TRP A 122 -0.47 -0.38 -4.61
CA TRP A 122 -0.12 -1.32 -5.69
C TRP A 122 -1.37 -2.01 -6.21
N THR A 123 -1.57 -2.18 -7.47
CA THR A 123 -0.98 -1.51 -8.63
C THR A 123 -2.10 -1.09 -9.57
N VAL A 124 -1.86 -0.12 -10.47
CA VAL A 124 -2.89 0.37 -11.41
C VAL A 124 -3.04 -0.50 -12.65
N GLU A 125 -2.15 -1.47 -12.83
CA GLU A 125 -2.12 -2.38 -13.99
C GLU A 125 -2.19 -3.84 -13.53
N ARG A 126 -2.13 -4.78 -14.49
CA ARG A 126 -2.03 -6.24 -14.32
C ARG A 126 -3.27 -6.93 -13.76
N SER A 127 -4.42 -6.37 -13.90
CA SER A 127 -5.64 -6.98 -13.38
C SER A 127 -6.42 -7.70 -14.46
N GLY A 128 -7.07 -6.94 -15.31
CA GLY A 128 -7.87 -7.41 -16.45
C GLY A 128 -8.17 -6.24 -17.35
N PRO A 129 -8.85 -6.46 -18.48
CA PRO A 129 -9.26 -5.36 -19.35
C PRO A 129 -10.17 -4.38 -18.61
N LEU A 130 -9.85 -3.10 -18.64
CA LEU A 130 -10.66 -2.06 -17.99
C LEU A 130 -12.07 -1.98 -18.60
N THR A 131 -12.22 -2.32 -19.88
CA THR A 131 -13.51 -2.39 -20.56
C THR A 131 -14.46 -3.47 -20.00
N THR A 132 -13.99 -4.32 -19.10
CA THR A 132 -14.76 -5.40 -18.49
C THR A 132 -14.56 -5.50 -16.98
N GLY A 133 -14.39 -4.36 -16.29
CA GLY A 133 -14.33 -4.28 -14.85
C GLY A 133 -12.92 -4.31 -14.25
N GLY A 134 -11.84 -4.34 -15.06
CA GLY A 134 -10.45 -4.18 -14.61
C GLY A 134 -9.86 -5.32 -13.77
N GLY A 135 -10.64 -6.33 -13.38
CA GLY A 135 -10.18 -7.49 -12.61
C GLY A 135 -9.89 -7.20 -11.15
N TRP A 136 -8.93 -7.94 -10.56
CA TRP A 136 -8.72 -7.98 -9.11
C TRP A 136 -8.36 -6.63 -8.49
N TYR A 137 -7.52 -5.82 -9.13
CA TYR A 137 -7.12 -4.50 -8.60
C TYR A 137 -8.21 -3.44 -8.68
N TYR A 138 -9.27 -3.68 -9.46
CA TYR A 138 -10.41 -2.78 -9.64
C TYR A 138 -11.71 -3.33 -9.04
N GLN A 139 -11.66 -4.44 -8.33
CA GLN A 139 -12.86 -5.17 -7.88
C GLN A 139 -13.84 -4.31 -7.06
N SER A 140 -13.35 -3.34 -6.28
CA SER A 140 -14.20 -2.43 -5.49
C SER A 140 -14.91 -1.37 -6.33
N ILE A 141 -14.44 -1.15 -7.56
CA ILE A 141 -14.96 -0.14 -8.50
C ILE A 141 -15.31 -0.73 -9.86
N ALA A 142 -15.46 -2.06 -9.93
CA ALA A 142 -15.65 -2.78 -11.19
C ALA A 142 -16.87 -2.29 -11.98
N GLU A 143 -17.96 -1.88 -11.30
CA GLU A 143 -19.19 -1.38 -11.93
C GLU A 143 -18.99 -0.02 -12.64
N ALA A 144 -18.00 0.78 -12.23
CA ALA A 144 -17.63 2.03 -12.89
C ALA A 144 -16.44 1.86 -13.85
N THR A 145 -15.90 0.64 -13.98
CA THR A 145 -14.72 0.37 -14.81
C THR A 145 -15.15 -0.26 -16.13
N ASP A 146 -15.36 0.57 -17.13
CA ASP A 146 -15.89 0.20 -18.45
C ASP A 146 -15.05 0.69 -19.65
N ASN A 147 -13.99 1.46 -19.40
CA ASN A 147 -13.09 1.99 -20.42
C ASN A 147 -11.68 2.27 -19.86
N ASP A 148 -10.69 2.46 -20.74
CA ASP A 148 -9.30 2.65 -20.34
C ASP A 148 -9.04 4.00 -19.65
N GLY A 149 -9.93 4.97 -19.79
CA GLY A 149 -9.82 6.29 -19.13
C GLY A 149 -9.97 6.21 -17.61
N VAL A 150 -10.66 5.21 -17.09
CA VAL A 150 -10.90 5.00 -15.66
C VAL A 150 -9.58 4.92 -14.86
N VAL A 151 -8.48 4.48 -15.48
CA VAL A 151 -7.17 4.48 -14.81
C VAL A 151 -6.78 5.87 -14.32
N PHE A 152 -7.06 6.92 -15.09
CA PHE A 152 -6.73 8.29 -14.70
C PHE A 152 -7.68 8.84 -13.63
N GLU A 153 -8.94 8.42 -13.63
CA GLU A 153 -9.88 8.73 -12.55
C GLU A 153 -9.46 8.07 -11.24
N LEU A 154 -9.07 6.79 -11.29
CA LEU A 154 -8.53 6.08 -10.12
C LEU A 154 -7.26 6.78 -9.59
N ILE A 155 -6.30 7.11 -10.47
CA ILE A 155 -5.07 7.80 -10.05
C ILE A 155 -5.40 9.16 -9.45
N ASP A 156 -6.37 9.91 -10.00
CA ASP A 156 -6.80 11.21 -9.44
C ASP A 156 -7.34 11.08 -8.02
N VAL A 157 -8.18 10.08 -7.77
CA VAL A 157 -8.70 9.81 -6.42
C VAL A 157 -7.59 9.38 -5.47
N LEU A 158 -6.71 8.47 -5.88
CA LEU A 158 -5.58 8.02 -5.08
C LEU A 158 -4.64 9.18 -4.71
N ALA A 159 -4.27 10.02 -5.67
CA ALA A 159 -3.34 11.12 -5.45
C ALA A 159 -3.94 12.26 -4.64
N ARG A 160 -5.17 12.69 -4.94
CA ARG A 160 -5.74 13.93 -4.39
C ARG A 160 -6.67 13.73 -3.21
N HIS A 161 -7.42 12.63 -3.19
CA HIS A 161 -8.42 12.38 -2.16
C HIS A 161 -7.89 11.44 -1.08
N VAL A 162 -7.29 10.33 -1.44
CA VAL A 162 -6.57 9.45 -0.51
C VAL A 162 -5.28 10.12 -0.04
N GLY A 163 -4.52 10.70 -0.96
CA GLY A 163 -3.24 11.36 -0.68
C GLY A 163 -2.09 10.36 -0.60
N VAL A 164 -2.04 9.39 -1.52
CA VAL A 164 -0.94 8.41 -1.56
C VAL A 164 0.40 9.09 -1.85
N ALA A 165 1.46 8.66 -1.16
CA ALA A 165 2.83 9.12 -1.38
C ALA A 165 3.49 8.46 -2.59
N GLY A 166 2.96 7.32 -3.04
CA GLY A 166 3.49 6.60 -4.20
C GLY A 166 2.54 5.51 -4.69
N ILE A 167 2.72 5.14 -5.95
CA ILE A 167 1.97 4.07 -6.60
C ILE A 167 2.98 3.14 -7.30
N PHE A 168 2.92 1.85 -6.98
CA PHE A 168 3.62 0.86 -7.79
C PHE A 168 2.93 0.73 -9.14
N SER A 169 3.71 0.81 -10.20
CA SER A 169 3.24 0.70 -11.57
C SER A 169 4.20 -0.14 -12.41
N ASP A 170 3.67 -1.10 -13.15
CA ASP A 170 4.43 -1.87 -14.12
C ASP A 170 4.67 -1.07 -15.41
N TRP A 171 3.85 -0.04 -15.64
CA TRP A 171 3.99 0.92 -16.73
C TRP A 171 4.07 2.35 -16.18
N PRO A 172 5.22 2.73 -15.60
CA PRO A 172 5.36 4.01 -14.89
C PRO A 172 5.05 5.24 -15.75
N ALA A 173 5.04 5.09 -17.08
CA ALA A 173 4.63 6.15 -17.98
C ALA A 173 3.19 6.63 -17.72
N THR A 174 2.27 5.75 -17.31
CA THR A 174 0.88 6.11 -17.01
C THR A 174 0.82 7.06 -15.81
N THR A 175 1.47 6.69 -14.71
CA THR A 175 1.50 7.50 -13.49
C THR A 175 2.30 8.77 -13.66
N THR A 176 3.45 8.72 -14.37
CA THR A 176 4.28 9.90 -14.68
C THR A 176 3.53 10.88 -15.57
N PHE A 177 2.83 10.39 -16.60
CA PHE A 177 2.01 11.25 -17.46
C PHE A 177 0.93 11.99 -16.65
N TYR A 178 0.21 11.25 -15.76
CA TYR A 178 -0.78 11.86 -14.89
C TYR A 178 -0.15 12.93 -13.98
N ALA A 179 0.94 12.59 -13.27
CA ALA A 179 1.63 13.50 -12.36
C ALA A 179 2.06 14.79 -13.06
N THR A 180 2.69 14.66 -14.24
CA THR A 180 3.12 15.81 -15.07
C THR A 180 1.94 16.67 -15.52
N CYS A 181 0.81 16.05 -15.93
CA CYS A 181 -0.38 16.79 -16.36
C CYS A 181 -1.10 17.53 -15.24
N LYS A 182 -0.86 17.13 -13.99
CA LYS A 182 -1.52 17.67 -12.80
C LYS A 182 -0.59 18.50 -11.91
N ASP A 183 0.65 18.75 -12.37
CA ASP A 183 1.71 19.47 -11.62
C ASP A 183 1.91 18.87 -10.21
N LEU A 184 1.94 17.53 -10.13
CA LEU A 184 2.27 16.79 -8.92
C LEU A 184 3.79 16.46 -8.96
N ASP A 185 4.56 17.09 -8.08
CA ASP A 185 6.00 16.88 -7.91
C ASP A 185 6.31 15.67 -7.00
#